data_a2400505afb6cbd14e8a1630381e6c44
#
_entry.id   a2400505afb6cbd14e8a1630381e6c44
#
_cell.length_a   1.000
_cell.length_b   1.000
_cell.length_c   1.000
_cell.angle_alpha   90.00
_cell.angle_beta   90.00
_cell.angle_gamma   90.00
#
_symmetry.space_group_name_H-M   'P 1'
#
loop_
_entity.id
_entity.type
_entity.pdbx_description
1 polymer ?
#
loop_
_entity_poly.entity_id
_entity_poly.type
_entity_poly.pdbx_seq_one_letter_code
_entity_poly.pdbx_strand_id
1 'polypeptide(L)'
;MIMIRFGYACNNMELGAQGIRTGRTMIDRKFQQGGLKLAGEIALANARDLLPIMQWNEANGITLFRLGSELFPRWNHYELADLPQIAEIAQHLRAAGDYAKLHGHRITTHPGPFHILGSPEARVVDNSLVSLERHSELWDLMGFAPSFENKINIHIGSTYGDKDATIDRWLKNYDRLSDSCKQRLVIENDDKASMYSVRDLYERVHSQIEIPITFDYWHHTFNTGDLSEQEAFFMARSTWEKHGVTQCTHYSESRRREYQILIEQIFERNNIAIEDLPNWPTFHKQYKEFTKIKEQAHADYILDLPNTYGVADLDIMVEAKAKEQALIRIGVECTQNRALILES
;
A
#
# COMPACT_ATOMS: atom_id res chain seq x y z
N MET A 1 -20.26 -8.47 14.76
CA MET A 1 -19.07 -8.00 15.52
C MET A 1 -18.40 -6.95 14.65
N ILE A 2 -18.20 -5.73 15.14
CA ILE A 2 -17.49 -4.68 14.40
C ILE A 2 -16.03 -5.12 14.29
N MET A 3 -15.51 -5.24 13.08
CA MET A 3 -14.13 -5.67 12.82
C MET A 3 -13.47 -4.72 11.83
N ILE A 4 -13.01 -3.56 12.36
CA ILE A 4 -12.16 -2.66 11.59
C ILE A 4 -10.73 -3.05 11.89
N ARG A 5 -9.97 -3.42 10.84
CA ARG A 5 -8.55 -3.73 10.95
C ARG A 5 -7.72 -2.57 10.41
N PHE A 6 -6.78 -2.10 11.20
CA PHE A 6 -5.77 -1.16 10.72
C PHE A 6 -4.48 -1.91 10.40
N GLY A 7 -3.84 -1.52 9.30
CA GLY A 7 -2.57 -2.09 8.86
C GLY A 7 -1.58 -1.02 8.41
N TYR A 8 -0.33 -1.42 8.24
CA TYR A 8 0.74 -0.55 7.76
C TYR A 8 1.51 -1.20 6.60
N ALA A 9 2.36 -0.39 5.94
CA ALA A 9 2.96 -0.76 4.66
C ALA A 9 4.47 -1.01 4.75
N CYS A 10 4.90 -2.13 4.19
CA CYS A 10 6.22 -2.50 3.72
C CYS A 10 7.27 -2.81 4.79
N ASN A 11 7.56 -1.90 5.69
CA ASN A 11 8.64 -2.04 6.66
C ASN A 11 8.11 -1.84 8.08
N ASN A 12 8.54 -2.69 9.00
CA ASN A 12 8.42 -2.45 10.43
C ASN A 12 9.67 -1.70 10.90
N MET A 13 9.51 -0.53 11.48
CA MET A 13 10.65 0.34 11.84
C MET A 13 11.39 -0.19 13.07
N GLU A 14 10.66 -0.70 14.05
CA GLU A 14 11.25 -1.26 15.27
C GLU A 14 12.09 -2.50 14.97
N LEU A 15 11.53 -3.46 14.25
CA LEU A 15 12.25 -4.66 13.83
C LEU A 15 13.35 -4.34 12.81
N GLY A 16 13.13 -3.35 11.95
CA GLY A 16 14.13 -2.86 11.00
C GLY A 16 15.38 -2.34 11.68
N ALA A 17 15.25 -1.67 12.84
CA ALA A 17 16.39 -1.24 13.66
C ALA A 17 17.19 -2.43 14.21
N GLN A 18 16.56 -3.60 14.35
CA GLN A 18 17.19 -4.86 14.77
C GLN A 18 17.72 -5.68 13.57
N GLY A 19 17.59 -5.15 12.33
CA GLY A 19 18.04 -5.81 11.10
C GLY A 19 17.01 -6.75 10.48
N ILE A 20 15.81 -6.93 11.05
CA ILE A 20 14.71 -7.76 10.54
C ILE A 20 13.89 -6.95 9.53
N ARG A 21 13.91 -7.34 8.25
CA ARG A 21 13.26 -6.63 7.16
C ARG A 21 13.06 -7.49 5.92
N THR A 22 12.02 -7.20 5.14
CA THR A 22 11.69 -7.94 3.90
C THR A 22 12.01 -7.16 2.61
N GLY A 23 12.58 -5.96 2.73
CA GLY A 23 12.84 -5.06 1.60
C GLY A 23 14.34 -4.94 1.24
N ARG A 24 15.16 -5.97 1.48
CA ARG A 24 16.54 -5.99 0.96
C ARG A 24 16.49 -6.16 -0.54
N THR A 25 17.22 -5.31 -1.26
CA THR A 25 17.23 -5.32 -2.72
C THR A 25 18.64 -5.12 -3.28
N MET A 26 18.78 -5.11 -4.59
CA MET A 26 20.03 -4.82 -5.28
C MET A 26 19.83 -4.02 -6.56
N ILE A 27 20.88 -3.29 -6.95
CA ILE A 27 20.93 -2.58 -8.23
C ILE A 27 21.34 -3.52 -9.38
N ASP A 28 21.06 -3.15 -10.62
CA ASP A 28 21.37 -3.93 -11.81
C ASP A 28 22.83 -4.40 -11.88
N ARG A 29 23.78 -3.50 -11.59
CA ARG A 29 25.20 -3.84 -11.60
C ARG A 29 25.54 -4.97 -10.63
N LYS A 30 24.92 -5.03 -9.46
CA LYS A 30 25.13 -6.11 -8.49
C LYS A 30 24.49 -7.42 -8.99
N PHE A 31 23.33 -7.33 -9.62
CA PHE A 31 22.69 -8.50 -10.23
C PHE A 31 23.55 -9.08 -11.37
N GLN A 32 24.10 -8.24 -12.25
CA GLN A 32 25.00 -8.68 -13.31
C GLN A 32 26.25 -9.38 -12.78
N GLN A 33 26.76 -8.98 -11.61
CA GLN A 33 27.96 -9.57 -10.99
C GLN A 33 27.66 -10.85 -10.19
N GLY A 34 26.56 -10.87 -9.43
CA GLY A 34 26.23 -11.96 -8.50
C GLY A 34 25.18 -12.94 -9.01
N GLY A 35 24.44 -12.57 -10.06
CA GLY A 35 23.44 -13.40 -10.72
C GLY A 35 22.36 -13.93 -9.79
N LEU A 36 21.82 -15.09 -10.16
CA LEU A 36 20.74 -15.77 -9.43
C LEU A 36 21.16 -16.18 -8.02
N LYS A 37 22.44 -16.49 -7.81
CA LYS A 37 22.93 -16.87 -6.48
C LYS A 37 22.74 -15.72 -5.48
N LEU A 38 23.18 -14.52 -5.83
CA LEU A 38 23.03 -13.34 -4.95
C LEU A 38 21.57 -12.94 -4.81
N ALA A 39 20.77 -13.02 -5.88
CA ALA A 39 19.34 -12.76 -5.85
C ALA A 39 18.63 -13.69 -4.86
N GLY A 40 18.94 -14.98 -4.93
CA GLY A 40 18.37 -15.99 -4.04
C GLY A 40 18.82 -15.82 -2.58
N GLU A 41 20.08 -15.45 -2.31
CA GLU A 41 20.56 -15.17 -0.95
C GLU A 41 19.80 -13.99 -0.32
N ILE A 42 19.56 -12.93 -1.08
CA ILE A 42 18.79 -11.77 -0.60
C ILE A 42 17.31 -12.12 -0.40
N ALA A 43 16.69 -12.83 -1.37
CA ALA A 43 15.31 -13.29 -1.25
C ALA A 43 15.10 -14.21 -0.05
N LEU A 44 16.05 -15.11 0.20
CA LEU A 44 16.02 -15.98 1.37
C LEU A 44 16.08 -15.21 2.68
N ALA A 45 16.97 -14.21 2.78
CA ALA A 45 17.05 -13.34 3.95
C ALA A 45 15.73 -12.56 4.16
N ASN A 46 15.10 -12.09 3.10
CA ASN A 46 13.80 -11.42 3.16
C ASN A 46 12.68 -12.38 3.60
N ALA A 47 12.65 -13.60 3.04
CA ALA A 47 11.65 -14.61 3.37
C ALA A 47 11.74 -15.09 4.83
N ARG A 48 12.96 -15.26 5.36
CA ARG A 48 13.20 -15.62 6.77
C ARG A 48 12.66 -14.59 7.74
N ASP A 49 12.74 -13.30 7.38
CA ASP A 49 12.35 -12.19 8.25
C ASP A 49 10.83 -11.92 8.24
N LEU A 50 10.06 -12.52 7.31
CA LEU A 50 8.63 -12.26 7.21
C LEU A 50 7.85 -12.81 8.41
N LEU A 51 8.11 -14.05 8.83
CA LEU A 51 7.42 -14.67 9.96
C LEU A 51 7.67 -13.92 11.27
N PRO A 52 8.89 -13.51 11.64
CA PRO A 52 9.11 -12.61 12.79
C PRO A 52 8.32 -11.31 12.75
N ILE A 53 8.19 -10.68 11.57
CA ILE A 53 7.37 -9.46 11.42
C ILE A 53 5.89 -9.77 11.70
N MET A 54 5.37 -10.89 11.21
CA MET A 54 3.99 -11.27 11.45
C MET A 54 3.71 -11.61 12.91
N GLN A 55 4.65 -12.28 13.58
CA GLN A 55 4.56 -12.57 15.01
C GLN A 55 4.58 -11.28 15.85
N TRP A 56 5.42 -10.32 15.48
CA TRP A 56 5.44 -9.01 16.12
C TRP A 56 4.11 -8.28 15.90
N ASN A 57 3.57 -8.32 14.68
CA ASN A 57 2.28 -7.72 14.35
C ASN A 57 1.16 -8.32 15.20
N GLU A 58 1.09 -9.65 15.31
CA GLU A 58 0.11 -10.35 16.15
C GLU A 58 0.21 -9.91 17.62
N ALA A 59 1.42 -9.87 18.16
CA ALA A 59 1.67 -9.44 19.54
C ALA A 59 1.24 -7.99 19.81
N ASN A 60 1.15 -7.15 18.78
CA ASN A 60 0.69 -5.76 18.85
C ASN A 60 -0.74 -5.55 18.32
N GLY A 61 -1.50 -6.63 18.08
CA GLY A 61 -2.90 -6.56 17.62
C GLY A 61 -3.07 -6.06 16.19
N ILE A 62 -2.03 -6.13 15.36
CA ILE A 62 -2.04 -5.71 13.95
C ILE A 62 -2.19 -6.95 13.07
N THR A 63 -3.36 -7.11 12.44
CA THR A 63 -3.66 -8.28 11.59
C THR A 63 -3.83 -7.94 10.11
N LEU A 64 -3.52 -6.70 9.72
CA LEU A 64 -3.44 -6.25 8.33
C LEU A 64 -2.04 -5.74 8.03
N PHE A 65 -1.39 -6.28 6.99
CA PHE A 65 -0.04 -5.89 6.61
C PHE A 65 0.13 -5.82 5.10
N ARG A 66 0.76 -4.77 4.58
CA ARG A 66 1.16 -4.68 3.18
C ARG A 66 2.63 -5.05 3.03
N LEU A 67 2.90 -6.23 2.46
CA LEU A 67 4.25 -6.67 2.14
C LEU A 67 4.83 -5.81 1.02
N GLY A 68 6.09 -5.41 1.18
CA GLY A 68 6.80 -4.66 0.13
C GLY A 68 7.07 -5.52 -1.11
N SER A 69 7.11 -4.89 -2.27
CA SER A 69 7.34 -5.55 -3.57
C SER A 69 8.79 -5.96 -3.84
N GLU A 70 9.69 -5.77 -2.87
CA GLU A 70 11.12 -6.04 -3.02
C GLU A 70 11.56 -7.42 -2.45
N LEU A 71 10.61 -8.31 -2.12
CA LEU A 71 10.93 -9.60 -1.48
C LEU A 71 11.89 -10.44 -2.34
N PHE A 72 11.68 -10.44 -3.65
CA PHE A 72 12.57 -11.05 -4.63
C PHE A 72 13.25 -9.95 -5.44
N PRO A 73 14.53 -9.66 -5.19
CA PRO A 73 15.22 -8.56 -5.87
C PRO A 73 15.36 -8.86 -7.37
N ARG A 74 14.97 -7.88 -8.23
CA ARG A 74 15.13 -7.97 -9.70
C ARG A 74 14.36 -9.13 -10.36
N TRP A 75 13.28 -9.61 -9.77
CA TRP A 75 12.50 -10.79 -10.23
C TRP A 75 11.96 -10.73 -11.66
N ASN A 76 11.95 -9.57 -12.31
CA ASN A 76 11.61 -9.46 -13.73
C ASN A 76 12.70 -10.04 -14.66
N HIS A 77 13.87 -10.38 -14.14
CA HIS A 77 15.01 -10.87 -14.92
C HIS A 77 15.21 -12.40 -14.86
N TYR A 78 14.35 -13.13 -14.11
CA TYR A 78 14.49 -14.57 -13.93
C TYR A 78 13.16 -15.21 -13.55
N GLU A 79 13.08 -16.53 -13.72
CA GLU A 79 11.99 -17.31 -13.13
C GLU A 79 12.31 -17.61 -11.66
N LEU A 80 11.31 -17.54 -10.76
CA LEU A 80 11.54 -17.82 -9.34
C LEU A 80 12.10 -19.22 -9.13
N ALA A 81 11.66 -20.17 -9.95
CA ALA A 81 12.13 -21.55 -9.94
C ALA A 81 13.63 -21.73 -10.23
N ASP A 82 14.27 -20.74 -10.89
CA ASP A 82 15.70 -20.79 -11.23
C ASP A 82 16.61 -20.40 -10.06
N LEU A 83 16.06 -19.88 -8.97
CA LEU A 83 16.84 -19.49 -7.80
C LEU A 83 17.40 -20.73 -7.08
N PRO A 84 18.72 -20.82 -6.83
CA PRO A 84 19.30 -21.96 -6.11
C PRO A 84 18.68 -22.21 -4.72
N GLN A 85 18.17 -21.15 -4.08
CA GLN A 85 17.57 -21.21 -2.73
C GLN A 85 16.05 -21.36 -2.74
N ILE A 86 15.40 -21.56 -3.89
CA ILE A 86 13.94 -21.48 -4.00
C ILE A 86 13.20 -22.43 -3.04
N ALA A 87 13.71 -23.63 -2.83
CA ALA A 87 13.09 -24.61 -1.92
C ALA A 87 13.06 -24.08 -0.47
N GLU A 88 14.15 -23.49 0.00
CA GLU A 88 14.23 -22.92 1.36
C GLU A 88 13.39 -21.63 1.47
N ILE A 89 13.41 -20.78 0.43
CA ILE A 89 12.55 -19.58 0.34
C ILE A 89 11.08 -19.99 0.43
N ALA A 90 10.65 -20.97 -0.34
CA ALA A 90 9.27 -21.47 -0.33
C ALA A 90 8.86 -22.02 1.04
N GLN A 91 9.77 -22.70 1.76
CA GLN A 91 9.52 -23.18 3.12
C GLN A 91 9.24 -22.00 4.09
N HIS A 92 10.05 -20.95 4.07
CA HIS A 92 9.87 -19.78 4.92
C HIS A 92 8.60 -19.01 4.57
N LEU A 93 8.32 -18.83 3.28
CA LEU A 93 7.10 -18.16 2.82
C LEU A 93 5.85 -18.96 3.20
N ARG A 94 5.88 -20.29 3.05
CA ARG A 94 4.79 -21.16 3.46
C ARG A 94 4.54 -21.07 4.96
N ALA A 95 5.59 -21.08 5.79
CA ALA A 95 5.46 -20.94 7.24
C ALA A 95 4.81 -19.60 7.63
N ALA A 96 5.19 -18.49 6.96
CA ALA A 96 4.57 -17.19 7.17
C ALA A 96 3.10 -17.17 6.70
N GLY A 97 2.79 -17.79 5.55
CA GLY A 97 1.41 -17.89 5.05
C GLY A 97 0.52 -18.76 5.94
N ASP A 98 1.04 -19.88 6.47
CA ASP A 98 0.29 -20.73 7.39
C ASP A 98 0.04 -20.02 8.74
N TYR A 99 1.03 -19.26 9.24
CA TYR A 99 0.87 -18.42 10.40
C TYR A 99 -0.23 -17.37 10.17
N ALA A 100 -0.19 -16.69 9.00
CA ALA A 100 -1.22 -15.69 8.64
C ALA A 100 -2.62 -16.27 8.67
N LYS A 101 -2.81 -17.44 8.04
CA LYS A 101 -4.12 -18.12 8.01
C LYS A 101 -4.60 -18.54 9.40
N LEU A 102 -3.68 -19.06 10.23
CA LEU A 102 -3.99 -19.50 11.58
C LEU A 102 -4.45 -18.35 12.48
N HIS A 103 -3.84 -17.17 12.33
CA HIS A 103 -4.09 -15.99 13.19
C HIS A 103 -4.99 -14.93 12.53
N GLY A 104 -5.58 -15.21 11.36
CA GLY A 104 -6.50 -14.31 10.68
C GLY A 104 -5.87 -13.03 10.14
N HIS A 105 -4.56 -13.08 9.80
CA HIS A 105 -3.88 -11.96 9.17
C HIS A 105 -4.27 -11.85 7.70
N ARG A 106 -4.54 -10.63 7.25
CA ARG A 106 -4.64 -10.27 5.84
C ARG A 106 -3.32 -9.67 5.38
N ILE A 107 -2.70 -10.26 4.36
CA ILE A 107 -1.48 -9.74 3.75
C ILE A 107 -1.79 -9.30 2.33
N THR A 108 -1.33 -8.11 1.94
CA THR A 108 -1.53 -7.51 0.62
C THR A 108 -0.21 -7.08 0.02
N THR A 109 -0.18 -6.77 -1.28
CA THR A 109 0.95 -6.10 -1.94
C THR A 109 0.47 -4.88 -2.73
N HIS A 110 1.39 -3.96 -2.95
CA HIS A 110 1.18 -2.80 -3.82
C HIS A 110 2.44 -2.60 -4.67
N PRO A 111 2.46 -3.17 -5.89
CA PRO A 111 3.54 -2.91 -6.85
C PRO A 111 3.72 -1.43 -7.09
N GLY A 112 4.98 -1.00 -7.28
CA GLY A 112 5.29 0.41 -7.50
C GLY A 112 4.65 0.97 -8.78
N PRO A 113 4.74 2.29 -9.01
CA PRO A 113 4.00 3.00 -10.07
C PRO A 113 4.47 2.68 -11.49
N PHE A 114 5.41 1.77 -11.66
CA PHE A 114 5.95 1.36 -12.96
C PHE A 114 5.17 0.20 -13.61
N HIS A 115 4.13 -0.31 -12.96
CA HIS A 115 3.27 -1.40 -13.46
C HIS A 115 2.11 -0.81 -14.27
N ILE A 116 2.37 -0.49 -15.54
CA ILE A 116 1.47 0.28 -16.41
C ILE A 116 0.98 -0.59 -17.57
N LEU A 117 -0.13 -1.29 -17.38
CA LEU A 117 -0.75 -2.11 -18.43
C LEU A 117 -1.31 -1.26 -19.59
N GLY A 118 -1.67 0.01 -19.34
CA GLY A 118 -2.18 0.95 -20.34
C GLY A 118 -1.10 1.62 -21.19
N SER A 119 0.19 1.28 -21.01
CA SER A 119 1.29 1.89 -21.77
C SER A 119 1.18 1.61 -23.27
N PRO A 120 1.47 2.60 -24.13
CA PRO A 120 1.64 2.37 -25.57
C PRO A 120 2.94 1.61 -25.91
N GLU A 121 3.89 1.51 -24.99
CA GLU A 121 5.17 0.83 -25.18
C GLU A 121 5.08 -0.64 -24.76
N ALA A 122 5.18 -1.57 -25.73
CA ALA A 122 5.08 -3.00 -25.49
C ALA A 122 6.05 -3.50 -24.40
N ARG A 123 7.30 -3.01 -24.37
CA ARG A 123 8.29 -3.38 -23.35
C ARG A 123 7.85 -3.02 -21.92
N VAL A 124 7.17 -1.88 -21.74
CA VAL A 124 6.65 -1.46 -20.42
C VAL A 124 5.51 -2.39 -19.99
N VAL A 125 4.62 -2.72 -20.93
CA VAL A 125 3.52 -3.66 -20.69
C VAL A 125 4.05 -5.05 -20.33
N ASP A 126 4.97 -5.60 -21.12
CA ASP A 126 5.51 -6.95 -20.88
C ASP A 126 6.23 -7.05 -19.52
N ASN A 127 7.02 -6.03 -19.16
CA ASN A 127 7.63 -5.95 -17.83
C ASN A 127 6.58 -5.88 -16.71
N SER A 128 5.48 -5.17 -16.94
CA SER A 128 4.39 -5.06 -15.97
C SER A 128 3.67 -6.40 -15.78
N LEU A 129 3.38 -7.10 -16.87
CA LEU A 129 2.77 -8.44 -16.83
C LEU A 129 3.65 -9.43 -16.06
N VAL A 130 4.94 -9.52 -16.40
CA VAL A 130 5.88 -10.38 -15.68
C VAL A 130 5.87 -10.07 -14.19
N SER A 131 5.96 -8.80 -13.81
CA SER A 131 5.99 -8.43 -12.40
C SER A 131 4.69 -8.76 -11.66
N LEU A 132 3.53 -8.57 -12.28
CA LEU A 132 2.24 -8.92 -11.68
C LEU A 132 2.10 -10.43 -11.48
N GLU A 133 2.54 -11.23 -12.45
CA GLU A 133 2.60 -12.70 -12.30
C GLU A 133 3.53 -13.11 -11.16
N ARG A 134 4.69 -12.46 -10.97
CA ARG A 134 5.58 -12.73 -9.83
C ARG A 134 4.94 -12.42 -8.48
N HIS A 135 4.11 -11.38 -8.40
CA HIS A 135 3.32 -11.13 -7.18
C HIS A 135 2.29 -12.24 -6.94
N SER A 136 1.67 -12.78 -8.00
CA SER A 136 0.76 -13.90 -7.89
C SER A 136 1.48 -15.18 -7.45
N GLU A 137 2.65 -15.49 -8.04
CA GLU A 137 3.49 -16.63 -7.63
C GLU A 137 3.95 -16.53 -6.17
N LEU A 138 4.25 -15.31 -5.67
CA LEU A 138 4.56 -15.09 -4.26
C LEU A 138 3.42 -15.57 -3.35
N TRP A 139 2.17 -15.25 -3.70
CA TRP A 139 1.01 -15.71 -2.93
C TRP A 139 0.83 -17.24 -3.00
N ASP A 140 1.11 -17.86 -4.15
CA ASP A 140 1.10 -19.31 -4.30
C ASP A 140 2.17 -19.99 -3.42
N LEU A 141 3.40 -19.44 -3.37
CA LEU A 141 4.46 -19.89 -2.47
C LEU A 141 4.06 -19.79 -0.99
N MET A 142 3.33 -18.74 -0.62
CA MET A 142 2.79 -18.57 0.74
C MET A 142 1.58 -19.47 1.02
N GLY A 143 1.00 -20.09 -0.01
CA GLY A 143 -0.14 -21.01 0.11
C GLY A 143 -1.47 -20.32 0.25
N PHE A 144 -1.61 -19.13 -0.28
CA PHE A 144 -2.90 -18.46 -0.42
C PHE A 144 -3.56 -18.84 -1.74
N ALA A 145 -4.82 -19.25 -1.68
CA ALA A 145 -5.63 -19.44 -2.88
C ALA A 145 -5.86 -18.08 -3.59
N PRO A 146 -6.03 -18.08 -4.93
CA PRO A 146 -6.40 -16.87 -5.65
C PRO A 146 -7.66 -16.22 -5.08
N SER A 147 -7.53 -15.00 -4.58
CA SER A 147 -8.60 -14.22 -3.97
C SER A 147 -8.17 -12.78 -3.80
N PHE A 148 -9.13 -11.85 -3.85
CA PHE A 148 -8.92 -10.44 -3.52
C PHE A 148 -8.60 -10.19 -2.03
N GLU A 149 -8.68 -11.21 -1.18
CA GLU A 149 -8.19 -11.14 0.22
C GLU A 149 -6.70 -10.78 0.24
N ASN A 150 -5.89 -11.49 -0.58
CA ASN A 150 -4.47 -11.21 -0.74
C ASN A 150 -4.22 -10.37 -2.00
N LYS A 151 -4.78 -9.17 -2.00
CA LYS A 151 -4.78 -8.29 -3.18
C LYS A 151 -3.39 -7.88 -3.64
N ILE A 152 -3.26 -7.77 -4.97
CA ILE A 152 -2.20 -7.05 -5.67
C ILE A 152 -2.80 -5.72 -6.12
N ASN A 153 -2.46 -4.63 -5.46
CA ASN A 153 -3.06 -3.33 -5.68
C ASN A 153 -2.25 -2.51 -6.68
N ILE A 154 -2.87 -1.98 -7.72
CA ILE A 154 -2.19 -1.11 -8.69
C ILE A 154 -3.04 0.10 -9.08
N HIS A 155 -2.38 1.14 -9.59
CA HIS A 155 -3.02 2.21 -10.33
C HIS A 155 -3.12 1.87 -11.81
N ILE A 156 -4.07 2.49 -12.53
CA ILE A 156 -4.12 2.37 -14.00
C ILE A 156 -2.85 2.98 -14.63
N GLY A 157 -2.33 4.04 -14.02
CA GLY A 157 -1.14 4.76 -14.45
C GLY A 157 -1.42 5.99 -15.30
N SER A 158 -0.46 6.40 -16.14
CA SER A 158 -0.58 7.60 -16.96
C SER A 158 -1.68 7.48 -18.01
N THR A 159 -2.35 8.58 -18.31
CA THR A 159 -3.40 8.66 -19.33
C THR A 159 -2.88 8.79 -20.76
N TYR A 160 -1.62 9.10 -20.93
CA TYR A 160 -0.99 9.35 -22.25
C TYR A 160 -1.78 10.34 -23.13
N GLY A 161 -2.47 11.30 -22.50
CA GLY A 161 -3.29 12.31 -23.17
C GLY A 161 -4.69 11.87 -23.58
N ASP A 162 -5.02 10.59 -23.42
CA ASP A 162 -6.32 10.01 -23.73
C ASP A 162 -6.68 8.90 -22.73
N LYS A 163 -7.62 9.21 -21.83
CA LYS A 163 -8.05 8.29 -20.77
C LYS A 163 -8.71 7.02 -21.36
N ASP A 164 -9.56 7.18 -22.37
CA ASP A 164 -10.35 6.07 -22.93
C ASP A 164 -9.44 5.10 -23.68
N ALA A 165 -8.62 5.61 -24.60
CA ALA A 165 -7.65 4.78 -25.31
C ALA A 165 -6.66 4.09 -24.38
N THR A 166 -6.34 4.69 -23.23
CA THR A 166 -5.46 4.06 -22.24
C THR A 166 -6.17 2.94 -21.50
N ILE A 167 -7.44 3.10 -21.13
CA ILE A 167 -8.24 2.04 -20.51
C ILE A 167 -8.43 0.88 -21.48
N ASP A 168 -8.73 1.13 -22.77
CA ASP A 168 -8.83 0.07 -23.77
C ASP A 168 -7.56 -0.76 -23.88
N ARG A 169 -6.40 -0.11 -23.89
CA ARG A 169 -5.10 -0.82 -23.86
C ARG A 169 -4.90 -1.58 -22.55
N TRP A 170 -5.27 -0.98 -21.42
CA TRP A 170 -5.17 -1.60 -20.11
C TRP A 170 -6.01 -2.87 -20.02
N LEU A 171 -7.27 -2.82 -20.41
CA LEU A 171 -8.19 -3.97 -20.45
C LEU A 171 -7.67 -5.08 -21.37
N LYS A 172 -7.22 -4.73 -22.58
CA LYS A 172 -6.61 -5.69 -23.50
C LYS A 172 -5.38 -6.39 -22.91
N ASN A 173 -4.55 -5.69 -22.15
CA ASN A 173 -3.37 -6.26 -21.53
C ASN A 173 -3.70 -7.00 -20.22
N TYR A 174 -4.73 -6.58 -19.47
CA TYR A 174 -5.28 -7.32 -18.35
C TYR A 174 -5.72 -8.74 -18.77
N ASP A 175 -6.32 -8.90 -19.94
CA ASP A 175 -6.72 -10.21 -20.46
C ASP A 175 -5.55 -11.19 -20.65
N ARG A 176 -4.32 -10.68 -20.76
CA ARG A 176 -3.09 -11.49 -20.88
C ARG A 176 -2.60 -12.05 -19.56
N LEU A 177 -3.10 -11.57 -18.42
CA LEU A 177 -2.75 -12.08 -17.10
C LEU A 177 -3.40 -13.46 -16.88
N SER A 178 -2.74 -14.30 -16.07
CA SER A 178 -3.30 -15.56 -15.61
C SER A 178 -4.56 -15.35 -14.77
N ASP A 179 -5.43 -16.36 -14.70
CA ASP A 179 -6.63 -16.31 -13.85
C ASP A 179 -6.26 -16.14 -12.37
N SER A 180 -5.16 -16.72 -11.94
CA SER A 180 -4.63 -16.57 -10.58
C SER A 180 -4.27 -15.11 -10.28
N CYS A 181 -3.60 -14.43 -11.20
CA CYS A 181 -3.26 -13.02 -11.05
C CYS A 181 -4.51 -12.12 -11.10
N LYS A 182 -5.43 -12.36 -12.06
CA LYS A 182 -6.68 -11.62 -12.18
C LYS A 182 -7.54 -11.66 -10.93
N GLN A 183 -7.63 -12.81 -10.26
CA GLN A 183 -8.39 -13.00 -9.02
C GLN A 183 -7.75 -12.33 -7.79
N ARG A 184 -6.57 -11.75 -7.94
CA ARG A 184 -5.85 -11.02 -6.89
C ARG A 184 -5.68 -9.53 -7.20
N LEU A 185 -5.82 -9.15 -8.48
CA LEU A 185 -5.57 -7.78 -8.92
C LEU A 185 -6.71 -6.86 -8.55
N VAL A 186 -6.40 -5.73 -7.93
CA VAL A 186 -7.34 -4.64 -7.65
C VAL A 186 -6.75 -3.32 -8.12
N ILE A 187 -7.62 -2.35 -8.39
CA ILE A 187 -7.24 -1.03 -8.87
C ILE A 187 -7.55 0.04 -7.83
N GLU A 188 -6.82 1.15 -7.87
CA GLU A 188 -6.91 2.24 -6.90
C GLU A 188 -7.07 3.58 -7.61
N ASN A 189 -7.85 4.50 -7.01
CA ASN A 189 -7.99 5.87 -7.49
C ASN A 189 -6.69 6.67 -7.30
N ASP A 190 -6.46 7.63 -8.20
CA ASP A 190 -5.25 8.44 -8.26
C ASP A 190 -5.40 9.82 -7.59
N ASP A 191 -4.27 10.41 -7.18
CA ASP A 191 -4.13 11.72 -6.54
C ASP A 191 -4.05 12.91 -7.50
N LYS A 192 -4.33 12.72 -8.79
CA LYS A 192 -4.27 13.77 -9.80
C LYS A 192 -5.56 13.85 -10.60
N ALA A 193 -6.14 15.02 -10.72
CA ALA A 193 -7.36 15.26 -11.48
C ALA A 193 -7.26 14.85 -12.98
N SER A 194 -6.03 14.80 -13.54
CA SER A 194 -5.80 14.30 -14.89
C SER A 194 -5.79 12.77 -15.01
N MET A 195 -5.79 12.05 -13.89
CA MET A 195 -5.76 10.59 -13.82
C MET A 195 -7.15 10.03 -13.44
N TYR A 196 -7.23 8.88 -12.82
CA TYR A 196 -8.47 8.13 -12.66
C TYR A 196 -9.05 8.28 -11.27
N SER A 197 -10.22 8.91 -11.18
CA SER A 197 -11.06 8.98 -9.99
C SER A 197 -11.76 7.63 -9.72
N VAL A 198 -12.40 7.46 -8.56
CA VAL A 198 -13.26 6.29 -8.28
C VAL A 198 -14.35 6.15 -9.35
N ARG A 199 -14.98 7.26 -9.77
CA ARG A 199 -16.00 7.25 -10.85
C ARG A 199 -15.41 6.71 -12.16
N ASP A 200 -14.26 7.21 -12.60
CA ASP A 200 -13.59 6.73 -13.81
C ASP A 200 -13.35 5.21 -13.74
N LEU A 201 -12.82 4.73 -12.61
CA LEU A 201 -12.54 3.31 -12.42
C LEU A 201 -13.81 2.45 -12.40
N TYR A 202 -14.86 2.94 -11.74
CA TYR A 202 -16.13 2.23 -11.67
C TYR A 202 -16.81 2.12 -13.02
N GLU A 203 -16.99 3.27 -13.71
CA GLU A 203 -17.75 3.33 -14.96
C GLU A 203 -16.99 2.71 -16.14
N ARG A 204 -15.65 2.78 -16.16
CA ARG A 204 -14.86 2.41 -17.34
C ARG A 204 -14.12 1.09 -17.22
N VAL A 205 -13.81 0.64 -15.98
CA VAL A 205 -13.03 -0.60 -15.75
C VAL A 205 -13.88 -1.63 -15.02
N HIS A 206 -14.36 -1.31 -13.81
CA HIS A 206 -15.14 -2.25 -12.99
C HIS A 206 -16.40 -2.73 -13.75
N SER A 207 -17.11 -1.84 -14.43
CA SER A 207 -18.32 -2.19 -15.21
C SER A 207 -18.08 -3.25 -16.28
N GLN A 208 -16.84 -3.46 -16.72
CA GLN A 208 -16.48 -4.39 -17.78
C GLN A 208 -15.92 -5.73 -17.27
N ILE A 209 -15.15 -5.70 -16.16
CA ILE A 209 -14.43 -6.87 -15.70
C ILE A 209 -14.63 -7.19 -14.20
N GLU A 210 -15.51 -6.45 -13.53
CA GLU A 210 -15.88 -6.61 -12.11
C GLU A 210 -14.69 -6.55 -11.11
N ILE A 211 -13.56 -5.95 -11.51
CA ILE A 211 -12.37 -5.80 -10.65
C ILE A 211 -12.67 -4.90 -9.45
N PRO A 212 -12.29 -5.26 -8.20
CA PRO A 212 -12.50 -4.40 -7.04
C PRO A 212 -11.69 -3.11 -7.08
N ILE A 213 -12.25 -2.05 -6.48
CA ILE A 213 -11.63 -0.73 -6.37
C ILE A 213 -11.21 -0.49 -4.93
N THR A 214 -9.91 -0.33 -4.69
CA THR A 214 -9.38 0.20 -3.42
C THR A 214 -9.67 1.70 -3.38
N PHE A 215 -10.40 2.14 -2.36
CA PHE A 215 -10.64 3.55 -2.11
C PHE A 215 -9.46 4.12 -1.30
N ASP A 216 -8.71 5.03 -1.88
CA ASP A 216 -7.75 5.85 -1.15
C ASP A 216 -8.39 7.19 -0.83
N TYR A 217 -8.57 7.46 0.47
CA TYR A 217 -9.18 8.70 0.99
C TYR A 217 -8.35 9.93 0.64
N TRP A 218 -7.02 9.81 0.75
CA TRP A 218 -6.12 10.94 0.51
C TRP A 218 -6.07 11.32 -0.96
N HIS A 219 -6.01 10.33 -1.84
CA HIS A 219 -6.07 10.56 -3.29
C HIS A 219 -7.40 11.18 -3.71
N HIS A 220 -8.51 10.75 -3.08
CA HIS A 220 -9.83 11.31 -3.37
C HIS A 220 -9.89 12.82 -3.08
N THR A 221 -9.15 13.34 -2.11
CA THR A 221 -9.14 14.79 -1.82
C THR A 221 -8.66 15.64 -3.00
N PHE A 222 -7.85 15.07 -3.89
CA PHE A 222 -7.29 15.74 -5.07
C PHE A 222 -7.98 15.38 -6.39
N ASN A 223 -8.69 14.25 -6.42
CA ASN A 223 -9.36 13.75 -7.63
C ASN A 223 -10.71 13.13 -7.28
N THR A 224 -11.69 13.98 -6.99
CA THR A 224 -13.01 13.56 -6.50
C THR A 224 -13.86 12.89 -7.58
N GLY A 225 -13.65 13.17 -8.87
CA GLY A 225 -14.53 12.72 -9.95
C GLY A 225 -15.97 13.20 -9.78
N ASP A 226 -16.17 14.40 -9.20
CA ASP A 226 -17.46 15.00 -8.85
C ASP A 226 -18.31 14.15 -7.89
N LEU A 227 -17.67 13.34 -7.03
CA LEU A 227 -18.31 12.58 -5.95
C LEU A 227 -17.90 13.19 -4.61
N SER A 228 -18.82 13.18 -3.64
CA SER A 228 -18.46 13.32 -2.23
C SER A 228 -17.62 12.13 -1.77
N GLU A 229 -16.89 12.28 -0.68
CA GLU A 229 -16.08 11.17 -0.10
C GLU A 229 -16.96 9.95 0.22
N GLN A 230 -18.15 10.19 0.79
CA GLN A 230 -19.11 9.14 1.11
C GLN A 230 -19.61 8.39 -0.14
N GLU A 231 -19.98 9.11 -1.21
CA GLU A 231 -20.41 8.48 -2.47
C GLU A 231 -19.29 7.65 -3.09
N ALA A 232 -18.07 8.19 -3.15
CA ALA A 232 -16.91 7.47 -3.67
C ALA A 232 -16.57 6.24 -2.83
N PHE A 233 -16.62 6.36 -1.49
CA PHE A 233 -16.41 5.24 -0.58
C PHE A 233 -17.40 4.10 -0.83
N PHE A 234 -18.71 4.38 -0.88
CA PHE A 234 -19.72 3.35 -1.11
C PHE A 234 -19.70 2.80 -2.55
N MET A 235 -19.39 3.63 -3.53
CA MET A 235 -19.17 3.17 -4.90
C MET A 235 -18.03 2.16 -4.97
N ALA A 236 -16.89 2.45 -4.36
CA ALA A 236 -15.78 1.51 -4.28
C ALA A 236 -16.16 0.26 -3.46
N ARG A 237 -16.86 0.41 -2.31
CA ARG A 237 -17.31 -0.70 -1.48
C ARG A 237 -18.16 -1.70 -2.24
N SER A 238 -19.11 -1.23 -3.05
CA SER A 238 -19.99 -2.10 -3.83
C SER A 238 -19.24 -3.06 -4.75
N THR A 239 -18.01 -2.72 -5.14
CA THR A 239 -17.15 -3.56 -5.99
C THR A 239 -16.55 -4.76 -5.24
N TRP A 240 -16.41 -4.68 -3.91
CA TRP A 240 -15.91 -5.75 -3.05
C TRP A 240 -17.02 -6.71 -2.61
N GLU A 241 -18.21 -6.18 -2.33
CA GLU A 241 -19.37 -6.96 -1.83
C GLU A 241 -19.75 -8.09 -2.77
N LYS A 242 -19.64 -7.88 -4.08
CA LYS A 242 -19.88 -8.90 -5.11
C LYS A 242 -19.02 -10.15 -4.96
N HIS A 243 -17.82 -9.99 -4.38
CA HIS A 243 -16.84 -11.06 -4.21
C HIS A 243 -16.87 -11.66 -2.80
N GLY A 244 -17.69 -11.13 -1.89
CA GLY A 244 -17.76 -11.59 -0.49
C GLY A 244 -16.47 -11.34 0.28
N VAL A 245 -15.67 -10.35 -0.11
CA VAL A 245 -14.40 -9.98 0.51
C VAL A 245 -14.52 -8.61 1.17
N THR A 246 -13.99 -8.48 2.39
CA THR A 246 -13.96 -7.20 3.11
C THR A 246 -13.24 -6.14 2.29
N GLN A 247 -13.86 -4.98 2.14
CA GLN A 247 -13.23 -3.83 1.47
C GLN A 247 -11.91 -3.48 2.16
N CYS A 248 -10.86 -3.26 1.36
CA CYS A 248 -9.59 -2.73 1.85
C CYS A 248 -9.36 -1.35 1.26
N THR A 249 -9.30 -0.35 2.12
CA THR A 249 -9.05 1.06 1.78
C THR A 249 -7.62 1.45 2.09
N HIS A 250 -7.17 2.59 1.52
CA HIS A 250 -5.93 3.25 1.91
C HIS A 250 -6.25 4.58 2.58
N TYR A 251 -5.49 4.93 3.61
CA TYR A 251 -5.66 6.17 4.34
C TYR A 251 -4.32 6.81 4.67
N SER A 252 -4.22 8.08 4.43
CA SER A 252 -3.13 8.92 4.89
C SER A 252 -3.59 10.35 5.08
N GLU A 253 -2.74 11.19 5.65
CA GLU A 253 -2.99 12.61 5.85
C GLU A 253 -1.90 13.48 5.26
N SER A 254 -2.15 14.77 5.25
CA SER A 254 -1.23 15.79 4.75
C SER A 254 0.01 15.92 5.62
N ARG A 255 1.18 15.62 5.07
CA ARG A 255 2.45 15.96 5.71
C ARG A 255 2.58 17.47 5.94
N ARG A 256 2.01 18.27 5.06
CA ARG A 256 2.04 19.71 5.18
C ARG A 256 1.24 20.17 6.41
N ARG A 257 0.03 19.60 6.63
CA ARG A 257 -0.79 19.86 7.82
C ARG A 257 -0.06 19.46 9.10
N GLU A 258 0.52 18.26 9.13
CA GLU A 258 1.30 17.76 10.27
C GLU A 258 2.45 18.72 10.65
N TYR A 259 3.24 19.16 9.67
CA TYR A 259 4.34 20.09 9.89
C TYR A 259 3.86 21.48 10.25
N GLN A 260 2.73 21.95 9.72
CA GLN A 260 2.14 23.22 10.10
C GLN A 260 1.77 23.23 11.58
N ILE A 261 1.08 22.21 12.06
CA ILE A 261 0.71 22.06 13.48
C ILE A 261 1.98 22.04 14.36
N LEU A 262 3.00 21.31 13.96
CA LEU A 262 4.26 21.26 14.69
C LEU A 262 4.95 22.63 14.78
N ILE A 263 4.96 23.39 13.69
CA ILE A 263 5.54 24.74 13.63
C ILE A 263 4.73 25.69 14.51
N GLU A 264 3.41 25.66 14.45
CA GLU A 264 2.52 26.47 15.28
C GLU A 264 2.76 26.19 16.78
N GLN A 265 2.86 24.92 17.18
CA GLN A 265 3.18 24.54 18.55
C GLN A 265 4.56 25.03 19.00
N ILE A 266 5.56 25.03 18.11
CA ILE A 266 6.90 25.56 18.41
C ILE A 266 6.83 27.07 18.62
N PHE A 267 6.08 27.78 17.78
CA PHE A 267 5.93 29.23 17.88
C PHE A 267 5.22 29.63 19.18
N GLU A 268 4.12 28.96 19.51
CA GLU A 268 3.38 29.17 20.74
C GLU A 268 4.28 28.93 21.98
N ARG A 269 5.00 27.81 22.03
CA ARG A 269 5.87 27.46 23.17
C ARG A 269 7.02 28.45 23.39
N ASN A 270 7.49 29.08 22.32
CA ASN A 270 8.61 30.02 22.36
C ASN A 270 8.15 31.49 22.29
N ASN A 271 6.85 31.75 22.22
CA ASN A 271 6.25 33.06 22.05
C ASN A 271 6.83 33.83 20.85
N ILE A 272 6.95 33.13 19.69
CA ILE A 272 7.53 33.66 18.45
C ILE A 272 6.40 34.02 17.50
N ALA A 273 6.37 35.26 17.00
CA ALA A 273 5.50 35.64 15.90
C ALA A 273 6.11 35.24 14.54
N ILE A 274 5.26 34.96 13.55
CA ILE A 274 5.70 34.60 12.19
C ILE A 274 6.60 35.70 11.57
N GLU A 275 6.33 36.95 11.89
CA GLU A 275 7.09 38.10 11.43
C GLU A 275 8.53 38.16 11.98
N ASP A 276 8.77 37.50 13.11
CA ASP A 276 10.08 37.43 13.77
C ASP A 276 10.96 36.30 13.25
N LEU A 277 10.45 35.43 12.38
CA LEU A 277 11.17 34.29 11.81
C LEU A 277 12.55 34.62 11.21
N PRO A 278 12.77 35.76 10.53
CA PRO A 278 14.09 36.12 10.01
C PRO A 278 15.18 36.21 11.10
N ASN A 279 14.81 36.49 12.33
CA ASN A 279 15.72 36.60 13.47
C ASN A 279 16.05 35.23 14.12
N TRP A 280 15.42 34.13 13.63
CA TRP A 280 15.58 32.78 14.13
C TRP A 280 16.06 31.84 13.03
N PRO A 281 17.35 31.81 12.67
CA PRO A 281 17.87 31.10 11.49
C PRO A 281 17.50 29.61 11.42
N THR A 282 17.43 28.92 12.56
CA THR A 282 17.08 27.50 12.64
C THR A 282 15.63 27.26 12.23
N PHE A 283 14.70 28.06 12.78
CA PHE A 283 13.29 27.97 12.44
C PHE A 283 13.00 28.43 11.01
N HIS A 284 13.72 29.45 10.54
CA HIS A 284 13.63 29.92 9.16
C HIS A 284 14.04 28.83 8.15
N LYS A 285 15.03 28.00 8.47
CA LYS A 285 15.41 26.85 7.66
C LYS A 285 14.30 25.79 7.63
N GLN A 286 13.74 25.41 8.79
CA GLN A 286 12.64 24.47 8.91
C GLN A 286 11.40 24.95 8.17
N TYR A 287 11.06 26.23 8.29
CA TYR A 287 9.93 26.85 7.57
C TYR A 287 10.13 26.82 6.04
N LYS A 288 11.35 27.08 5.56
CA LYS A 288 11.67 26.93 4.13
C LYS A 288 11.56 25.48 3.64
N GLU A 289 11.89 24.51 4.46
CA GLU A 289 11.69 23.09 4.15
C GLU A 289 10.21 22.74 4.10
N PHE A 290 9.43 23.23 5.05
CA PHE A 290 7.97 23.11 5.06
C PHE A 290 7.31 23.63 3.77
N THR A 291 7.70 24.80 3.29
CA THR A 291 7.12 25.40 2.07
C THR A 291 7.37 24.57 0.80
N LYS A 292 8.32 23.61 0.84
CA LYS A 292 8.64 22.70 -0.27
C LYS A 292 7.88 21.38 -0.22
N ILE A 293 7.16 21.11 0.87
CA ILE A 293 6.38 19.87 0.99
C ILE A 293 5.22 19.95 -0.02
N LYS A 294 5.16 18.93 -0.90
CA LYS A 294 4.06 18.80 -1.85
C LYS A 294 2.75 18.56 -1.11
N GLU A 295 1.64 19.03 -1.65
CA GLU A 295 0.32 18.85 -1.05
C GLU A 295 -0.05 17.36 -0.92
N GLN A 296 0.28 16.53 -1.89
CA GLN A 296 0.03 15.09 -1.89
C GLN A 296 0.97 14.29 -0.97
N ALA A 297 1.95 14.93 -0.32
CA ALA A 297 2.90 14.20 0.52
C ALA A 297 2.22 13.63 1.77
N HIS A 298 2.41 12.32 1.99
CA HIS A 298 1.88 11.61 3.15
C HIS A 298 2.59 12.02 4.44
N ALA A 299 1.83 12.22 5.51
CA ALA A 299 2.30 12.53 6.86
C ALA A 299 3.15 11.39 7.45
N ASP A 300 3.93 11.71 8.47
CA ASP A 300 4.66 10.71 9.23
C ASP A 300 3.70 9.94 10.15
N TYR A 301 2.70 10.65 10.72
CA TYR A 301 1.63 10.08 11.54
C TYR A 301 0.26 10.46 10.97
N ILE A 302 -0.81 9.83 11.46
CA ILE A 302 -2.17 10.29 11.25
C ILE A 302 -2.69 10.91 12.55
N LEU A 303 -3.49 11.96 12.42
CA LEU A 303 -4.05 12.75 13.51
C LEU A 303 -5.51 12.39 13.76
N ASP A 304 -6.23 12.06 12.69
CA ASP A 304 -7.64 11.74 12.71
C ASP A 304 -7.85 10.30 12.18
N LEU A 305 -8.94 9.64 12.60
CA LEU A 305 -9.37 8.39 12.01
C LEU A 305 -10.20 8.64 10.76
N PRO A 306 -10.10 7.81 9.71
CA PRO A 306 -10.95 7.94 8.53
C PRO A 306 -12.42 7.70 8.89
N ASN A 307 -13.31 8.38 8.17
CA ASN A 307 -14.73 8.14 8.31
C ASN A 307 -15.09 6.76 7.71
N THR A 308 -15.68 5.90 8.52
CA THR A 308 -16.11 4.58 8.07
C THR A 308 -17.58 4.55 7.62
N TYR A 309 -18.30 5.65 7.75
CA TYR A 309 -19.71 5.78 7.37
C TYR A 309 -20.62 4.71 8.00
N GLY A 310 -20.29 4.27 9.22
CA GLY A 310 -21.04 3.24 9.93
C GLY A 310 -20.82 1.81 9.44
N VAL A 311 -19.84 1.59 8.55
CA VAL A 311 -19.47 0.25 8.10
C VAL A 311 -18.77 -0.50 9.23
N ALA A 312 -19.23 -1.73 9.51
CA ALA A 312 -18.77 -2.54 10.62
C ALA A 312 -17.58 -3.47 10.29
N ASP A 313 -17.33 -3.72 9.01
CA ASP A 313 -16.25 -4.56 8.50
C ASP A 313 -15.45 -3.80 7.43
N LEU A 314 -14.25 -3.38 7.79
CA LEU A 314 -13.40 -2.58 6.91
C LEU A 314 -11.93 -2.79 7.26
N ASP A 315 -11.12 -2.92 6.24
CA ASP A 315 -9.67 -2.93 6.36
C ASP A 315 -9.10 -1.59 5.89
N ILE A 316 -8.27 -0.97 6.73
CA ILE A 316 -7.70 0.35 6.49
C ILE A 316 -6.18 0.23 6.51
N MET A 317 -5.57 0.31 5.33
CA MET A 317 -4.12 0.37 5.18
C MET A 317 -3.64 1.81 5.38
N VAL A 318 -3.00 2.06 6.50
CA VAL A 318 -2.45 3.38 6.82
C VAL A 318 -1.12 3.59 6.11
N GLU A 319 -1.05 4.59 5.25
CA GLU A 319 0.14 4.94 4.48
C GLU A 319 0.98 6.05 5.14
N ALA A 320 1.04 6.05 6.46
CA ALA A 320 1.92 6.94 7.22
C ALA A 320 3.39 6.52 7.10
N LYS A 321 4.30 7.49 7.10
CA LYS A 321 5.74 7.20 6.97
C LYS A 321 6.33 6.56 8.22
N ALA A 322 5.77 6.81 9.40
CA ALA A 322 6.14 6.18 10.66
C ALA A 322 5.62 4.73 10.80
N LYS A 323 4.94 4.17 9.78
CA LYS A 323 4.57 2.77 9.67
C LYS A 323 3.78 2.25 10.88
N GLU A 324 4.24 1.13 11.50
CA GLU A 324 3.63 0.57 12.71
C GLU A 324 3.61 1.56 13.88
N GLN A 325 4.56 2.49 13.96
CA GLN A 325 4.58 3.51 15.02
C GLN A 325 3.35 4.43 14.93
N ALA A 326 2.88 4.71 13.72
CA ALA A 326 1.63 5.45 13.53
C ALA A 326 0.42 4.67 14.06
N LEU A 327 0.37 3.35 13.84
CA LEU A 327 -0.70 2.49 14.33
C LEU A 327 -0.66 2.33 15.86
N ILE A 328 0.51 2.16 16.44
CA ILE A 328 0.68 2.07 17.90
C ILE A 328 0.14 3.34 18.57
N ARG A 329 0.46 4.50 18.00
CA ARG A 329 -0.05 5.79 18.50
C ARG A 329 -1.57 5.87 18.47
N ILE A 330 -2.21 5.44 17.37
CA ILE A 330 -3.67 5.39 17.23
C ILE A 330 -4.27 4.31 18.18
N GLY A 331 -3.61 3.16 18.31
CA GLY A 331 -4.08 2.05 19.14
C GLY A 331 -4.21 2.41 20.61
N VAL A 332 -3.33 3.26 21.13
CA VAL A 332 -3.45 3.83 22.47
C VAL A 332 -4.69 4.72 22.58
N GLU A 333 -5.00 5.50 21.56
CA GLU A 333 -6.18 6.37 21.52
C GLU A 333 -7.47 5.59 21.25
N CYS A 334 -7.45 4.54 20.41
CA CYS A 334 -8.62 3.69 20.14
C CYS A 334 -9.01 2.80 21.30
N THR A 335 -8.08 2.33 22.14
CA THR A 335 -8.40 1.60 23.37
C THR A 335 -9.04 2.51 24.42
N GLN A 336 -8.64 3.77 24.46
CA GLN A 336 -9.26 4.78 25.32
C GLN A 336 -10.65 5.20 24.81
N ASN A 337 -10.83 5.33 23.49
CA ASN A 337 -12.11 5.68 22.88
C ASN A 337 -13.10 4.53 22.79
N ARG A 338 -12.68 3.25 22.74
CA ARG A 338 -13.58 2.09 22.86
C ARG A 338 -14.31 2.04 24.20
N ALA A 339 -13.67 2.50 25.25
CA ALA A 339 -14.33 2.65 26.55
C ALA A 339 -15.45 3.69 26.52
N LEU A 340 -15.27 4.78 25.73
CA LEU A 340 -16.26 5.86 25.59
C LEU A 340 -17.43 5.51 24.64
N ILE A 341 -17.21 4.69 23.61
CA ILE A 341 -18.27 4.27 22.66
C ILE A 341 -19.14 3.14 23.22
N LEU A 342 -18.65 2.38 24.19
CA LEU A 342 -19.44 1.34 24.86
C LEU A 342 -20.27 1.88 26.05
N GLU A 343 -20.05 3.13 26.45
CA GLU A 343 -20.78 3.81 27.52
C GLU A 343 -21.79 4.87 27.00
N SER A 344 -21.88 5.10 25.68
CA SER A 344 -22.86 5.94 25.01
C SER A 344 -23.86 5.12 24.19
#